data_4934b2b65258165af42f381a7979720d
#
_entry.id   4934b2b65258165af42f381a7979720d
#
_cell.length_a   1.000
_cell.length_b   1.000
_cell.length_c   1.000
_cell.angle_alpha   90.00
_cell.angle_beta   90.00
_cell.angle_gamma   90.00
#
_symmetry.space_group_name_H-M   'P 1'
#
loop_
_entity.id
_entity.type
_entity.pdbx_description
1 polymer ?
#
loop_
_entity_poly.entity_id
_entity_poly.type
_entity_poly.pdbx_seq_one_letter_code
_entity_poly.pdbx_strand_id
1 'polypeptide(L)'
;GEVLTVEQLLYCLLLPSANEAAQILAEAVDGDQAAFVEHMNQRAKELGCQGTHFVNVHGFHDPNHYTTAYDIALMMQAAMEHELFQTIITSPNYVIPATNLSEERTVRNTNALTSNWTYTGYLYRRGTGGKTGSTDEAGKCLVETAKDGDTYLISVILGSGPVTDANGEERQGQFYETIRLLDWGFDNFRRVTLAPEGTLVAKVKVNLSTQADEVNVKPQGEVTRTLPKDVDLDRVEMVPRLFSESVDAPVEAGQVLGTMVLSYEGTEY
;
A
#
# COMPACT_ATOMS: atom_id res chain seq x y z
N GLY A 1 27.81 17.38 -8.91
CA GLY A 1 28.38 16.76 -10.05
C GLY A 1 28.58 15.26 -10.03
N GLU A 2 28.17 14.50 -8.98
CA GLU A 2 28.11 13.04 -9.02
C GLU A 2 26.98 12.58 -9.94
N VAL A 3 27.26 11.58 -10.79
CA VAL A 3 26.27 11.02 -11.73
C VAL A 3 25.80 9.66 -11.21
N LEU A 4 24.50 9.56 -10.97
CA LEU A 4 23.80 8.35 -10.53
C LEU A 4 22.63 8.06 -11.50
N THR A 5 22.28 6.80 -11.65
CA THR A 5 21.04 6.44 -12.37
C THR A 5 19.81 6.74 -11.52
N VAL A 6 18.64 6.84 -12.14
CA VAL A 6 17.36 7.00 -11.43
C VAL A 6 17.15 5.85 -10.44
N GLU A 7 17.46 4.61 -10.82
CA GLU A 7 17.35 3.45 -9.96
C GLU A 7 18.26 3.57 -8.73
N GLN A 8 19.54 3.98 -8.90
CA GLN A 8 20.45 4.22 -7.78
C GLN A 8 19.95 5.32 -6.83
N LEU A 9 19.35 6.39 -7.39
CA LEU A 9 18.73 7.44 -6.58
C LEU A 9 17.50 6.93 -5.81
N LEU A 10 16.68 6.05 -6.40
CA LEU A 10 15.57 5.40 -5.70
C LEU A 10 16.06 4.51 -4.55
N TYR A 11 17.16 3.76 -4.73
CA TYR A 11 17.79 3.02 -3.63
C TYR A 11 18.31 3.95 -2.54
N CYS A 12 18.95 5.08 -2.90
CA CYS A 12 19.38 6.10 -1.92
C CYS A 12 18.18 6.73 -1.18
N LEU A 13 17.08 6.97 -1.85
CA LEU A 13 15.86 7.53 -1.25
C LEU A 13 15.20 6.55 -0.27
N LEU A 14 15.01 5.31 -0.71
CA LEU A 14 14.14 4.36 0.01
C LEU A 14 14.87 3.58 1.11
N LEU A 15 16.18 3.29 0.99
CA LEU A 15 16.92 2.55 2.00
C LEU A 15 17.45 3.46 3.11
N PRO A 16 18.45 4.35 2.88
CA PRO A 16 18.97 5.23 3.91
C PRO A 16 18.17 6.51 4.12
N SER A 17 17.11 6.74 3.31
CA SER A 17 16.27 7.95 3.40
C SER A 17 17.03 9.24 3.04
N ALA A 18 17.82 9.22 1.95
CA ALA A 18 18.61 10.37 1.52
C ALA A 18 17.72 11.51 1.00
N ASN A 19 17.71 12.64 1.69
CA ASN A 19 16.91 13.81 1.36
C ASN A 19 17.30 14.43 0.01
N GLU A 20 18.61 14.43 -0.28
CA GLU A 20 19.15 14.91 -1.56
C GLU A 20 18.65 14.09 -2.74
N ALA A 21 18.47 12.78 -2.56
CA ALA A 21 17.90 11.92 -3.60
C ALA A 21 16.43 12.28 -3.89
N ALA A 22 15.64 12.61 -2.85
CA ALA A 22 14.27 13.09 -3.02
C ALA A 22 14.23 14.39 -3.84
N GLN A 23 15.10 15.35 -3.50
CA GLN A 23 15.17 16.64 -4.22
C GLN A 23 15.56 16.47 -5.69
N ILE A 24 16.61 15.68 -5.97
CA ILE A 24 17.07 15.44 -7.34
C ILE A 24 16.01 14.73 -8.17
N LEU A 25 15.33 13.72 -7.61
CA LEU A 25 14.26 13.00 -8.30
C LEU A 25 13.06 13.91 -8.58
N ALA A 26 12.67 14.76 -7.64
CA ALA A 26 11.59 15.72 -7.81
C ALA A 26 11.90 16.72 -8.93
N GLU A 27 13.10 17.30 -8.94
CA GLU A 27 13.56 18.20 -9.98
C GLU A 27 13.65 17.52 -11.35
N ALA A 28 14.04 16.24 -11.39
CA ALA A 28 14.12 15.47 -12.63
C ALA A 28 12.74 15.17 -13.25
N VAL A 29 11.71 15.04 -12.41
CA VAL A 29 10.34 14.71 -12.88
C VAL A 29 9.58 15.98 -13.32
N ASP A 30 9.53 17.00 -12.46
CA ASP A 30 8.65 18.17 -12.68
C ASP A 30 9.43 19.49 -12.92
N GLY A 31 10.75 19.42 -12.99
CA GLY A 31 11.63 20.57 -13.25
C GLY A 31 12.03 21.36 -12.00
N ASP A 32 11.20 21.39 -10.97
CA ASP A 32 11.52 21.95 -9.66
C ASP A 32 10.75 21.26 -8.52
N GLN A 33 11.20 21.46 -7.27
CA GLN A 33 10.63 20.81 -6.11
C GLN A 33 9.22 21.31 -5.77
N ALA A 34 8.89 22.56 -6.06
CA ALA A 34 7.58 23.13 -5.77
C ALA A 34 6.50 22.50 -6.68
N ALA A 35 6.80 22.37 -7.98
CA ALA A 35 5.92 21.68 -8.92
C ALA A 35 5.71 20.22 -8.53
N PHE A 36 6.77 19.53 -8.07
CA PHE A 36 6.64 18.14 -7.59
C PHE A 36 5.78 18.04 -6.31
N VAL A 37 5.88 19.00 -5.39
CA VAL A 37 5.03 19.05 -4.18
C VAL A 37 3.55 19.23 -4.56
N GLU A 38 3.23 20.07 -5.53
CA GLU A 38 1.86 20.18 -6.06
C GLU A 38 1.38 18.85 -6.65
N HIS A 39 2.25 18.17 -7.41
CA HIS A 39 1.97 16.85 -7.96
C HIS A 39 1.74 15.81 -6.83
N MET A 40 2.57 15.79 -5.77
CA MET A 40 2.36 14.93 -4.59
C MET A 40 0.99 15.17 -3.95
N ASN A 41 0.60 16.43 -3.75
CA ASN A 41 -0.69 16.79 -3.17
C ASN A 41 -1.87 16.40 -4.07
N GLN A 42 -1.72 16.58 -5.39
CA GLN A 42 -2.72 16.14 -6.35
C GLN A 42 -2.86 14.61 -6.33
N ARG A 43 -1.73 13.88 -6.32
CA ARG A 43 -1.74 12.41 -6.28
C ARG A 43 -2.35 11.88 -4.98
N ALA A 44 -2.08 12.50 -3.84
CA ALA A 44 -2.72 12.14 -2.58
C ALA A 44 -4.25 12.25 -2.66
N LYS A 45 -4.78 13.33 -3.25
CA LYS A 45 -6.23 13.49 -3.46
C LYS A 45 -6.80 12.42 -4.38
N GLU A 46 -6.12 12.08 -5.48
CA GLU A 46 -6.54 11.01 -6.41
C GLU A 46 -6.59 9.63 -5.73
N LEU A 47 -5.71 9.37 -4.77
CA LEU A 47 -5.71 8.16 -3.95
C LEU A 47 -6.79 8.16 -2.87
N GLY A 48 -7.53 9.26 -2.69
CA GLY A 48 -8.58 9.39 -1.69
C GLY A 48 -8.09 9.84 -0.32
N CYS A 49 -6.86 10.34 -0.19
CA CYS A 49 -6.34 10.89 1.06
C CYS A 49 -7.11 12.16 1.45
N GLN A 50 -7.57 12.23 2.69
CA GLN A 50 -8.39 13.34 3.19
C GLN A 50 -7.68 14.19 4.25
N GLY A 51 -6.64 13.67 4.89
CA GLY A 51 -5.90 14.30 5.97
C GLY A 51 -4.42 14.47 5.67
N THR A 52 -4.05 14.68 4.40
CA THR A 52 -2.65 14.79 3.97
C THR A 52 -2.41 16.10 3.24
N HIS A 53 -1.29 16.75 3.59
CA HIS A 53 -0.76 17.90 2.88
C HIS A 53 0.76 17.91 2.93
N PHE A 54 1.41 17.95 1.77
CA PHE A 54 2.85 18.02 1.60
C PHE A 54 3.30 19.45 1.29
N VAL A 55 4.43 19.87 1.87
CA VAL A 55 5.07 21.17 1.59
C VAL A 55 6.54 21.03 1.16
N ASN A 56 7.09 19.81 1.25
CA ASN A 56 8.42 19.48 0.76
C ASN A 56 8.47 18.02 0.32
N VAL A 57 9.54 17.65 -0.39
CA VAL A 57 9.71 16.31 -0.99
C VAL A 57 10.44 15.31 -0.08
N HIS A 58 11.02 15.75 1.04
CA HIS A 58 11.92 14.94 1.88
C HIS A 58 11.40 14.70 3.30
N GLY A 59 10.31 15.34 3.70
CA GLY A 59 9.65 15.08 4.98
C GLY A 59 10.25 15.82 6.19
N PHE A 60 11.10 16.85 6.00
CA PHE A 60 11.46 17.72 7.11
C PHE A 60 10.23 18.43 7.66
N HIS A 61 10.26 18.63 8.97
CA HIS A 61 9.13 19.22 9.68
C HIS A 61 8.75 20.59 9.14
N ASP A 62 7.46 20.76 8.93
CA ASP A 62 6.77 22.03 8.72
C ASP A 62 5.35 21.88 9.29
N PRO A 63 4.80 22.89 10.00
CA PRO A 63 3.45 22.80 10.59
C PRO A 63 2.33 22.48 9.58
N ASN A 64 2.56 22.77 8.30
CA ASN A 64 1.63 22.47 7.21
C ASN A 64 1.93 21.14 6.51
N HIS A 65 2.94 20.39 6.95
CA HIS A 65 3.30 19.06 6.42
C HIS A 65 2.73 18.00 7.34
N TYR A 66 1.57 17.46 6.99
CA TYR A 66 0.85 16.51 7.84
C TYR A 66 0.20 15.39 7.03
N THR A 67 -0.09 14.29 7.71
CA THR A 67 -0.78 13.13 7.16
C THR A 67 -1.53 12.35 8.24
N THR A 68 -2.21 11.28 7.85
CA THR A 68 -2.83 10.30 8.76
C THR A 68 -2.30 8.90 8.48
N ALA A 69 -2.44 7.99 9.46
CA ALA A 69 -2.06 6.59 9.26
C ALA A 69 -2.85 5.92 8.11
N TYR A 70 -4.12 6.29 7.96
CA TYR A 70 -4.96 5.79 6.89
C TYR A 70 -4.47 6.26 5.50
N ASP A 71 -4.14 7.54 5.36
CA ASP A 71 -3.66 8.10 4.10
C ASP A 71 -2.30 7.50 3.70
N ILE A 72 -1.39 7.29 4.67
CA ILE A 72 -0.12 6.57 4.42
C ILE A 72 -0.38 5.14 3.95
N ALA A 73 -1.38 4.45 4.49
CA ALA A 73 -1.74 3.10 4.03
C ALA A 73 -2.25 3.12 2.58
N LEU A 74 -3.06 4.12 2.17
CA LEU A 74 -3.51 4.29 0.79
C LEU A 74 -2.33 4.55 -0.16
N MET A 75 -1.40 5.41 0.23
CA MET A 75 -0.18 5.68 -0.55
C MET A 75 0.71 4.44 -0.66
N MET A 76 0.87 3.69 0.43
CA MET A 76 1.63 2.44 0.42
C MET A 76 0.97 1.39 -0.48
N GLN A 77 -0.36 1.27 -0.45
CA GLN A 77 -1.10 0.37 -1.34
C GLN A 77 -0.83 0.69 -2.81
N ALA A 78 -0.89 1.95 -3.20
CA ALA A 78 -0.60 2.39 -4.56
C ALA A 78 0.88 2.16 -4.95
N ALA A 79 1.83 2.43 -4.04
CA ALA A 79 3.25 2.20 -4.29
C ALA A 79 3.56 0.71 -4.49
N MET A 80 2.86 -0.17 -3.79
CA MET A 80 3.00 -1.63 -3.93
C MET A 80 2.50 -2.20 -5.26
N GLU A 81 1.87 -1.41 -6.13
CA GLU A 81 1.57 -1.80 -7.51
C GLU A 81 2.81 -1.79 -8.41
N HIS A 82 3.93 -1.19 -7.97
CA HIS A 82 5.17 -1.06 -8.72
C HIS A 82 6.22 -2.08 -8.28
N GLU A 83 6.59 -3.01 -9.16
CA GLU A 83 7.56 -4.08 -8.87
C GLU A 83 8.93 -3.56 -8.42
N LEU A 84 9.43 -2.47 -9.02
CA LEU A 84 10.69 -1.85 -8.62
C LEU A 84 10.64 -1.32 -7.19
N PHE A 85 9.53 -0.69 -6.79
CA PHE A 85 9.34 -0.24 -5.41
C PHE A 85 9.38 -1.41 -4.44
N GLN A 86 8.63 -2.49 -4.71
CA GLN A 86 8.64 -3.71 -3.89
C GLN A 86 10.07 -4.27 -3.75
N THR A 87 10.80 -4.36 -4.87
CA THR A 87 12.19 -4.85 -4.89
C THR A 87 13.09 -4.01 -3.99
N ILE A 88 12.99 -2.70 -4.07
CA ILE A 88 13.86 -1.80 -3.29
C ILE A 88 13.54 -1.91 -1.80
N ILE A 89 12.28 -1.80 -1.39
CA ILE A 89 11.93 -1.77 0.05
C ILE A 89 12.18 -3.09 0.77
N THR A 90 12.21 -4.21 0.04
CA THR A 90 12.58 -5.54 0.58
C THR A 90 14.09 -5.76 0.68
N SER A 91 14.89 -4.93 0.02
CA SER A 91 16.34 -5.06 0.01
C SER A 91 16.95 -4.62 1.34
N PRO A 92 17.76 -5.45 2.02
CA PRO A 92 18.44 -5.03 3.26
C PRO A 92 19.54 -4.01 3.02
N ASN A 93 20.14 -4.02 1.83
CA ASN A 93 21.17 -3.09 1.38
C ASN A 93 21.26 -3.08 -0.16
N TYR A 94 21.98 -2.10 -0.69
CA TYR A 94 22.31 -2.01 -2.11
C TYR A 94 23.72 -1.44 -2.27
N VAL A 95 24.51 -2.00 -3.21
CA VAL A 95 25.85 -1.53 -3.53
C VAL A 95 25.76 -0.55 -4.69
N ILE A 96 26.12 0.70 -4.45
CA ILE A 96 26.29 1.72 -5.49
C ILE A 96 27.72 1.57 -6.02
N PRO A 97 27.92 1.22 -7.29
CA PRO A 97 29.24 1.12 -7.89
C PRO A 97 30.01 2.45 -7.82
N ALA A 98 31.29 2.41 -8.03
CA ALA A 98 32.10 3.62 -8.15
C ALA A 98 31.54 4.56 -9.24
N THR A 99 31.50 5.84 -8.92
CA THR A 99 30.97 6.90 -9.83
C THR A 99 32.11 7.80 -10.29
N ASN A 100 31.78 8.87 -10.98
CA ASN A 100 32.76 9.89 -11.38
C ASN A 100 33.36 10.68 -10.21
N LEU A 101 32.76 10.63 -9.00
CA LEU A 101 33.21 11.41 -7.84
C LEU A 101 33.36 10.60 -6.55
N SER A 102 32.86 9.37 -6.50
CA SER A 102 32.87 8.56 -5.29
C SER A 102 33.25 7.12 -5.62
N GLU A 103 33.93 6.47 -4.67
CA GLU A 103 34.19 5.04 -4.72
C GLU A 103 32.89 4.24 -4.47
N GLU A 104 32.96 2.92 -4.70
CA GLU A 104 31.86 2.01 -4.39
C GLU A 104 31.44 2.16 -2.93
N ARG A 105 30.13 2.21 -2.70
CA ARG A 105 29.57 2.32 -1.35
C ARG A 105 28.29 1.53 -1.19
N THR A 106 28.06 1.03 0.02
CA THR A 106 26.85 0.30 0.37
C THR A 106 25.86 1.22 1.08
N VAL A 107 24.66 1.38 0.53
CA VAL A 107 23.52 1.98 1.22
C VAL A 107 22.70 0.89 1.91
N ARG A 108 22.14 1.18 3.08
CA ARG A 108 21.50 0.19 3.94
C ARG A 108 20.10 0.61 4.33
N ASN A 109 19.23 -0.40 4.43
CA ASN A 109 17.85 -0.17 4.81
C ASN A 109 17.75 0.17 6.30
N THR A 110 17.09 1.27 6.62
CA THR A 110 16.81 1.72 7.99
C THR A 110 15.69 0.94 8.68
N ASN A 111 14.94 0.14 7.92
CA ASN A 111 13.86 -0.69 8.44
C ASN A 111 14.44 -1.94 9.12
N ALA A 112 14.30 -2.02 10.45
CA ALA A 112 14.82 -3.15 11.22
C ALA A 112 14.01 -4.45 11.05
N LEU A 113 12.82 -4.40 10.44
CA LEU A 113 12.07 -5.60 10.07
C LEU A 113 12.69 -6.30 8.85
N THR A 114 13.45 -5.55 8.05
CA THR A 114 14.11 -6.03 6.82
C THR A 114 15.63 -6.19 7.00
N SER A 115 16.26 -5.38 7.87
CA SER A 115 17.72 -5.30 8.01
C SER A 115 18.16 -5.18 9.48
N ASN A 116 19.14 -5.98 9.90
CA ASN A 116 19.75 -5.91 11.25
C ASN A 116 20.84 -4.85 11.37
N TRP A 117 20.94 -3.90 10.45
CA TRP A 117 22.05 -2.97 10.43
C TRP A 117 22.01 -1.94 11.56
N THR A 118 20.88 -1.25 11.71
CA THR A 118 20.71 -0.16 12.70
C THR A 118 20.25 -0.71 14.05
N TYR A 119 19.29 -1.62 14.03
CA TYR A 119 18.73 -2.28 15.22
C TYR A 119 18.66 -3.78 14.98
N THR A 120 18.96 -4.58 15.99
CA THR A 120 18.90 -6.04 15.94
C THR A 120 17.68 -6.58 16.70
N GLY A 121 17.26 -7.78 16.36
CA GLY A 121 16.19 -8.47 17.06
C GLY A 121 14.76 -8.11 16.59
N TYR A 122 14.62 -7.44 15.43
CA TYR A 122 13.32 -7.06 14.86
C TYR A 122 13.03 -7.71 13.51
N LEU A 123 13.94 -8.52 12.95
CA LEU A 123 13.66 -9.16 11.65
C LEU A 123 12.31 -9.88 11.69
N TYR A 124 11.44 -9.55 10.73
CA TYR A 124 10.09 -10.09 10.67
C TYR A 124 9.90 -10.90 9.39
N ARG A 125 9.78 -12.23 9.54
CA ARG A 125 9.79 -13.16 8.41
C ARG A 125 8.59 -13.02 7.45
N ARG A 126 7.45 -12.49 7.94
CA ARG A 126 6.28 -12.18 7.11
C ARG A 126 6.35 -10.80 6.45
N GLY A 127 7.31 -9.94 6.88
CA GLY A 127 7.50 -8.61 6.31
C GLY A 127 7.88 -8.67 4.84
N THR A 128 7.28 -7.81 4.05
CA THR A 128 7.55 -7.64 2.62
C THR A 128 8.09 -6.24 2.31
N GLY A 129 8.59 -5.57 3.34
CA GLY A 129 9.28 -4.29 3.25
C GLY A 129 8.42 -3.10 3.61
N GLY A 130 9.09 -1.99 3.87
CA GLY A 130 8.45 -0.78 4.33
C GLY A 130 9.36 0.44 4.31
N LYS A 131 8.88 1.54 4.90
CA LYS A 131 9.63 2.79 4.97
C LYS A 131 9.53 3.40 6.35
N THR A 132 10.70 3.74 6.92
CA THR A 132 10.83 4.48 8.18
C THR A 132 10.78 5.99 7.95
N GLY A 133 10.39 6.73 8.97
CA GLY A 133 10.52 8.18 9.05
C GLY A 133 10.80 8.62 10.48
N SER A 134 11.47 9.76 10.65
CA SER A 134 11.71 10.34 11.97
C SER A 134 12.08 11.81 11.87
N THR A 135 11.38 12.64 12.65
CA THR A 135 11.82 13.98 13.07
C THR A 135 11.60 14.08 14.58
N ASP A 136 12.12 15.13 15.21
CA ASP A 136 11.89 15.34 16.65
C ASP A 136 10.40 15.55 16.94
N GLU A 137 9.68 16.23 16.03
CA GLU A 137 8.26 16.54 16.17
C GLU A 137 7.36 15.35 15.81
N ALA A 138 7.71 14.58 14.78
CA ALA A 138 6.90 13.46 14.32
C ALA A 138 7.12 12.18 15.15
N GLY A 139 8.20 12.12 15.95
CA GLY A 139 8.62 10.87 16.58
C GLY A 139 9.10 9.83 15.56
N LYS A 140 9.06 8.56 15.93
CA LYS A 140 9.45 7.45 15.06
C LYS A 140 8.23 6.94 14.30
N CYS A 141 8.36 6.81 12.99
CA CYS A 141 7.29 6.35 12.11
C CYS A 141 7.74 5.14 11.28
N LEU A 142 6.80 4.25 10.96
CA LEU A 142 7.01 3.11 10.07
C LEU A 142 5.70 2.78 9.35
N VAL A 143 5.76 2.65 8.03
CA VAL A 143 4.78 1.89 7.25
C VAL A 143 5.45 0.59 6.82
N GLU A 144 4.79 -0.53 7.06
CA GLU A 144 5.29 -1.87 6.76
C GLU A 144 4.22 -2.69 6.06
N THR A 145 4.64 -3.49 5.10
CA THR A 145 3.79 -4.47 4.44
C THR A 145 4.18 -5.88 4.87
N ALA A 146 3.23 -6.78 4.95
CA ALA A 146 3.49 -8.17 5.33
C ALA A 146 2.54 -9.12 4.63
N LYS A 147 2.98 -10.37 4.42
CA LYS A 147 2.21 -11.42 3.76
C LYS A 147 2.31 -12.74 4.52
N ASP A 148 1.16 -13.41 4.68
CA ASP A 148 1.08 -14.78 5.18
C ASP A 148 0.04 -15.55 4.35
N GLY A 149 0.50 -16.54 3.59
CA GLY A 149 -0.32 -17.19 2.57
C GLY A 149 -0.85 -16.17 1.55
N ASP A 150 -2.16 -16.08 1.41
CA ASP A 150 -2.84 -15.12 0.53
C ASP A 150 -3.28 -13.84 1.24
N THR A 151 -3.08 -13.75 2.54
CA THR A 151 -3.41 -12.57 3.34
C THR A 151 -2.27 -11.57 3.26
N TYR A 152 -2.59 -10.33 2.85
CA TYR A 152 -1.66 -9.22 2.73
C TYR A 152 -2.13 -8.08 3.64
N LEU A 153 -1.24 -7.54 4.47
CA LEU A 153 -1.56 -6.49 5.44
C LEU A 153 -0.58 -5.32 5.31
N ILE A 154 -1.09 -4.14 5.58
CA ILE A 154 -0.29 -2.91 5.73
C ILE A 154 -0.47 -2.41 7.16
N SER A 155 0.64 -2.17 7.85
CA SER A 155 0.67 -1.55 9.18
C SER A 155 1.28 -0.16 9.08
N VAL A 156 0.69 0.81 9.77
CA VAL A 156 1.22 2.17 9.86
C VAL A 156 1.29 2.58 11.32
N ILE A 157 2.51 2.88 11.78
CA ILE A 157 2.78 3.44 13.10
C ILE A 157 3.32 4.85 12.92
N LEU A 158 2.69 5.82 13.54
CA LEU A 158 3.10 7.23 13.55
C LEU A 158 3.33 7.70 14.99
N GLY A 159 4.30 8.58 15.20
CA GLY A 159 4.52 9.24 16.49
C GLY A 159 5.01 8.31 17.59
N SER A 160 5.66 7.19 17.25
CA SER A 160 6.13 6.24 18.25
C SER A 160 7.37 6.76 19.00
N GLY A 161 7.46 6.40 20.28
CA GLY A 161 8.64 6.51 21.12
C GLY A 161 9.15 5.13 21.56
N PRO A 162 10.14 5.09 22.49
CA PRO A 162 10.51 3.85 23.16
C PRO A 162 9.35 3.25 23.93
N VAL A 163 9.20 1.93 23.90
CA VAL A 163 8.19 1.19 24.66
C VAL A 163 8.86 0.11 25.52
N THR A 164 8.25 -0.24 26.65
CA THR A 164 8.75 -1.31 27.50
C THR A 164 7.98 -2.60 27.17
N ASP A 165 8.68 -3.67 26.85
CA ASP A 165 8.07 -4.97 26.57
C ASP A 165 7.64 -5.71 27.86
N ALA A 166 7.02 -6.88 27.71
CA ALA A 166 6.54 -7.68 28.84
C ALA A 166 7.65 -8.18 29.78
N ASN A 167 8.92 -8.16 29.34
CA ASN A 167 10.08 -8.55 30.13
C ASN A 167 10.72 -7.35 30.84
N GLY A 168 10.20 -6.14 30.65
CA GLY A 168 10.75 -4.91 31.19
C GLY A 168 11.88 -4.32 30.35
N GLU A 169 12.13 -4.81 29.13
CA GLU A 169 13.15 -4.31 28.22
C GLU A 169 12.62 -3.16 27.36
N GLU A 170 13.46 -2.14 27.18
CA GLU A 170 13.15 -1.03 26.29
C GLU A 170 13.31 -1.47 24.83
N ARG A 171 12.29 -1.17 24.02
CA ARG A 171 12.23 -1.51 22.60
C ARG A 171 12.01 -0.26 21.75
N GLN A 172 12.47 -0.32 20.50
CA GLN A 172 12.13 0.67 19.47
C GLN A 172 10.67 0.49 19.10
N GLY A 173 9.80 1.40 19.57
CA GLY A 173 8.35 1.23 19.52
C GLY A 173 7.82 1.03 18.11
N GLN A 174 8.31 1.81 17.11
CA GLN A 174 7.85 1.69 15.72
C GLN A 174 8.01 0.26 15.18
N PHE A 175 9.07 -0.47 15.54
CA PHE A 175 9.27 -1.85 15.08
C PHE A 175 8.51 -2.85 15.94
N TYR A 176 8.57 -2.69 17.25
CA TYR A 176 7.92 -3.59 18.20
C TYR A 176 6.40 -3.58 18.03
N GLU A 177 5.79 -2.41 17.94
CA GLU A 177 4.34 -2.28 17.77
C GLU A 177 3.88 -2.70 16.36
N THR A 178 4.69 -2.46 15.32
CA THR A 178 4.39 -2.96 13.97
C THR A 178 4.30 -4.49 13.94
N ILE A 179 5.27 -5.20 14.54
CA ILE A 179 5.24 -6.67 14.60
C ILE A 179 3.98 -7.15 15.32
N ARG A 180 3.67 -6.57 16.48
CA ARG A 180 2.46 -6.93 17.25
C ARG A 180 1.16 -6.67 16.50
N LEU A 181 1.08 -5.53 15.82
CA LEU A 181 -0.10 -5.17 15.02
C LEU A 181 -0.27 -6.11 13.82
N LEU A 182 0.80 -6.45 13.13
CA LEU A 182 0.75 -7.39 12.00
C LEU A 182 0.42 -8.81 12.47
N ASP A 183 1.02 -9.30 13.57
CA ASP A 183 0.68 -10.61 14.14
C ASP A 183 -0.78 -10.66 14.56
N TRP A 184 -1.29 -9.62 15.25
CA TRP A 184 -2.71 -9.51 15.58
C TRP A 184 -3.58 -9.53 14.31
N GLY A 185 -3.16 -8.81 13.25
CA GLY A 185 -3.87 -8.80 11.98
C GLY A 185 -3.95 -10.21 11.36
N PHE A 186 -2.83 -10.92 11.29
CA PHE A 186 -2.80 -12.30 10.76
C PHE A 186 -3.54 -13.30 11.66
N ASP A 187 -3.58 -13.08 12.97
CA ASP A 187 -4.31 -13.95 13.89
C ASP A 187 -5.83 -13.76 13.76
N ASN A 188 -6.29 -12.55 13.42
CA ASN A 188 -7.71 -12.22 13.42
C ASN A 188 -8.34 -12.09 12.02
N PHE A 189 -7.55 -11.93 10.96
CA PHE A 189 -8.06 -11.75 9.59
C PHE A 189 -7.52 -12.81 8.64
N ARG A 190 -8.26 -13.08 7.58
CA ARG A 190 -7.86 -13.94 6.47
C ARG A 190 -8.42 -13.43 5.15
N ARG A 191 -7.69 -13.66 4.07
CA ARG A 191 -8.21 -13.48 2.72
C ARG A 191 -9.09 -14.66 2.34
N VAL A 192 -10.26 -14.38 1.82
CA VAL A 192 -11.24 -15.39 1.37
C VAL A 192 -11.72 -15.08 -0.04
N THR A 193 -11.98 -16.13 -0.82
CA THR A 193 -12.68 -16.04 -2.10
C THR A 193 -14.17 -16.14 -1.83
N LEU A 194 -14.89 -15.07 -2.13
CA LEU A 194 -16.34 -14.99 -1.97
C LEU A 194 -17.08 -15.44 -3.23
N ALA A 195 -16.53 -15.12 -4.42
CA ALA A 195 -17.02 -15.61 -5.69
C ALA A 195 -15.86 -16.01 -6.58
N PRO A 196 -15.74 -17.30 -6.95
CA PRO A 196 -14.80 -17.76 -7.98
C PRO A 196 -15.10 -17.08 -9.33
N GLU A 197 -14.08 -17.01 -10.19
CA GLU A 197 -14.24 -16.55 -11.56
C GLU A 197 -15.38 -17.29 -12.25
N GLY A 198 -16.21 -16.57 -12.99
CA GLY A 198 -17.32 -17.16 -13.74
C GLY A 198 -18.61 -17.38 -12.94
N THR A 199 -18.64 -17.07 -11.63
CA THR A 199 -19.86 -17.15 -10.81
C THR A 199 -20.98 -16.32 -11.44
N LEU A 200 -22.15 -16.93 -11.66
CA LEU A 200 -23.33 -16.23 -12.13
C LEU A 200 -23.96 -15.45 -10.97
N VAL A 201 -24.05 -14.12 -11.11
CA VAL A 201 -24.60 -13.26 -10.05
C VAL A 201 -25.96 -12.65 -10.42
N ALA A 202 -26.23 -12.46 -11.71
CA ALA A 202 -27.50 -11.95 -12.20
C ALA A 202 -27.71 -12.33 -13.67
N LYS A 203 -28.92 -12.09 -14.13
CA LYS A 203 -29.30 -12.08 -15.55
C LYS A 203 -29.93 -10.74 -15.88
N VAL A 204 -29.62 -10.22 -17.07
CA VAL A 204 -30.21 -8.97 -17.60
C VAL A 204 -30.91 -9.26 -18.89
N LYS A 205 -32.14 -8.75 -19.03
CA LYS A 205 -32.96 -8.90 -20.25
C LYS A 205 -32.31 -8.13 -21.40
N VAL A 206 -32.30 -8.72 -22.59
CA VAL A 206 -31.85 -8.07 -23.83
C VAL A 206 -33.02 -7.73 -24.72
N ASN A 207 -33.21 -6.45 -24.98
CA ASN A 207 -34.21 -5.97 -25.93
C ASN A 207 -33.61 -5.96 -27.34
N LEU A 208 -34.49 -5.93 -28.36
CA LEU A 208 -34.14 -5.81 -29.77
C LEU A 208 -33.19 -6.92 -30.26
N SER A 209 -33.14 -8.06 -29.60
CA SER A 209 -32.32 -9.22 -29.96
C SER A 209 -33.18 -10.33 -30.56
N THR A 210 -32.63 -10.99 -31.58
CA THR A 210 -33.17 -12.20 -32.14
C THR A 210 -32.36 -13.45 -31.78
N GLN A 211 -31.25 -13.28 -31.03
CA GLN A 211 -30.34 -14.35 -30.69
C GLN A 211 -30.45 -14.82 -29.24
N ALA A 212 -30.75 -13.91 -28.31
CA ALA A 212 -30.89 -14.21 -26.90
C ALA A 212 -31.84 -13.21 -26.22
N ASP A 213 -32.64 -13.69 -25.29
CA ASP A 213 -33.56 -12.85 -24.49
C ASP A 213 -32.92 -12.31 -23.23
N GLU A 214 -31.81 -12.95 -22.78
CA GLU A 214 -31.08 -12.61 -21.56
C GLU A 214 -29.57 -12.77 -21.75
N VAL A 215 -28.78 -12.01 -20.99
CA VAL A 215 -27.35 -12.19 -20.83
C VAL A 215 -27.00 -12.50 -19.37
N ASN A 216 -26.04 -13.37 -19.19
CA ASN A 216 -25.50 -13.72 -17.87
C ASN A 216 -24.53 -12.64 -17.40
N VAL A 217 -24.73 -12.13 -16.19
CA VAL A 217 -23.82 -11.18 -15.53
C VAL A 217 -22.96 -11.93 -14.52
N LYS A 218 -21.66 -11.69 -14.62
CA LYS A 218 -20.64 -12.32 -13.78
C LYS A 218 -19.71 -11.25 -13.24
N PRO A 219 -19.03 -11.46 -12.09
CA PRO A 219 -17.94 -10.58 -11.66
C PRO A 219 -16.85 -10.52 -12.75
N GLN A 220 -16.14 -9.41 -12.84
CA GLN A 220 -15.03 -9.19 -13.78
C GLN A 220 -13.75 -9.99 -13.38
N GLY A 221 -13.87 -10.98 -12.55
CA GLY A 221 -12.81 -11.85 -12.05
C GLY A 221 -13.21 -12.49 -10.74
N GLU A 222 -12.25 -13.11 -10.07
CA GLU A 222 -12.44 -13.67 -8.75
C GLU A 222 -12.69 -12.55 -7.72
N VAL A 223 -13.72 -12.70 -6.90
CA VAL A 223 -14.03 -11.75 -5.83
C VAL A 223 -13.42 -12.23 -4.52
N THR A 224 -12.35 -11.59 -4.09
CA THR A 224 -11.66 -11.87 -2.83
C THR A 224 -11.75 -10.69 -1.87
N ARG A 225 -11.81 -10.97 -0.56
CA ARG A 225 -11.77 -9.96 0.50
C ARG A 225 -10.97 -10.47 1.69
N THR A 226 -10.34 -9.55 2.41
CA THR A 226 -9.77 -9.83 3.72
C THR A 226 -10.86 -9.57 4.76
N LEU A 227 -11.28 -10.61 5.46
CA LEU A 227 -12.36 -10.56 6.44
C LEU A 227 -11.87 -11.09 7.79
N PRO A 228 -12.50 -10.71 8.91
CA PRO A 228 -12.28 -11.35 10.21
C PRO A 228 -12.45 -12.88 10.10
N LYS A 229 -11.63 -13.63 10.83
CA LYS A 229 -11.65 -15.11 10.77
C LYS A 229 -12.95 -15.72 11.33
N ASP A 230 -13.63 -15.00 12.20
CA ASP A 230 -14.90 -15.39 12.83
C ASP A 230 -16.13 -15.05 11.97
N VAL A 231 -15.96 -14.38 10.84
CA VAL A 231 -17.05 -14.12 9.90
C VAL A 231 -17.56 -15.42 9.32
N ASP A 232 -18.86 -15.66 9.49
CA ASP A 232 -19.60 -16.75 8.85
C ASP A 232 -19.82 -16.41 7.37
N LEU A 233 -19.07 -17.08 6.50
CA LEU A 233 -19.09 -16.81 5.06
C LEU A 233 -20.44 -17.13 4.40
N ASP A 234 -21.23 -18.04 5.00
CA ASP A 234 -22.57 -18.37 4.51
C ASP A 234 -23.59 -17.23 4.71
N ARG A 235 -23.24 -16.25 5.55
CA ARG A 235 -24.03 -15.03 5.81
C ARG A 235 -23.54 -13.81 5.04
N VAL A 236 -22.48 -13.96 4.24
CA VAL A 236 -22.01 -12.88 3.34
C VAL A 236 -22.90 -12.87 2.11
N GLU A 237 -23.62 -11.79 1.94
CA GLU A 237 -24.51 -11.59 0.78
C GLU A 237 -23.78 -10.85 -0.33
N MET A 238 -23.88 -11.37 -1.54
CA MET A 238 -23.40 -10.71 -2.77
C MET A 238 -24.60 -10.13 -3.52
N VAL A 239 -24.76 -8.81 -3.46
CA VAL A 239 -25.92 -8.12 -4.05
C VAL A 239 -25.49 -7.39 -5.33
N PRO A 240 -25.89 -7.89 -6.52
CA PRO A 240 -25.64 -7.18 -7.77
C PRO A 240 -26.53 -5.93 -7.83
N ARG A 241 -25.93 -4.77 -8.07
CA ARG A 241 -26.63 -3.51 -8.37
C ARG A 241 -26.49 -3.23 -9.86
N LEU A 242 -27.49 -3.64 -10.62
CA LEU A 242 -27.54 -3.44 -12.07
C LEU A 242 -27.86 -1.97 -12.40
N PHE A 243 -27.24 -1.45 -13.43
CA PHE A 243 -27.52 -0.08 -13.92
C PHE A 243 -28.90 0.03 -14.57
N SER A 244 -29.42 -1.09 -15.11
CA SER A 244 -30.75 -1.18 -15.73
C SER A 244 -31.28 -2.61 -15.61
N GLU A 245 -32.58 -2.78 -15.62
CA GLU A 245 -33.25 -4.09 -15.68
C GLU A 245 -33.15 -4.75 -17.07
N SER A 246 -32.86 -3.98 -18.10
CA SER A 246 -32.68 -4.46 -19.46
C SER A 246 -31.63 -3.63 -20.21
N VAL A 247 -31.07 -4.20 -21.27
CA VAL A 247 -30.13 -3.56 -22.20
C VAL A 247 -30.58 -3.83 -23.64
N ASP A 248 -30.27 -2.94 -24.55
CA ASP A 248 -30.54 -3.12 -25.97
C ASP A 248 -29.37 -3.85 -26.66
N ALA A 249 -29.71 -4.72 -27.61
CA ALA A 249 -28.69 -5.35 -28.44
C ALA A 249 -28.01 -4.32 -29.39
N PRO A 250 -26.74 -4.52 -29.76
CA PRO A 250 -25.87 -5.64 -29.37
C PRO A 250 -25.23 -5.47 -27.97
N VAL A 251 -25.07 -6.56 -27.25
CA VAL A 251 -24.35 -6.60 -25.95
C VAL A 251 -23.02 -7.30 -26.18
N GLU A 252 -21.94 -6.66 -25.81
CA GLU A 252 -20.59 -7.17 -25.97
C GLU A 252 -20.10 -7.96 -24.75
N ALA A 253 -19.25 -8.98 -24.97
CA ALA A 253 -18.62 -9.67 -23.89
C ALA A 253 -17.69 -8.72 -23.11
N GLY A 254 -17.80 -8.69 -21.78
CA GLY A 254 -17.05 -7.75 -20.92
C GLY A 254 -17.71 -6.39 -20.73
N GLN A 255 -18.87 -6.14 -21.34
CA GLN A 255 -19.64 -4.92 -21.08
C GLN A 255 -20.04 -4.84 -19.60
N VAL A 256 -19.76 -3.70 -18.95
CA VAL A 256 -20.11 -3.48 -17.54
C VAL A 256 -21.60 -3.14 -17.43
N LEU A 257 -22.36 -3.99 -16.74
CA LEU A 257 -23.81 -3.85 -16.59
C LEU A 257 -24.23 -3.48 -15.17
N GLY A 258 -23.29 -3.37 -14.24
CA GLY A 258 -23.59 -3.04 -12.86
C GLY A 258 -22.37 -3.12 -11.96
N THR A 259 -22.59 -2.99 -10.67
CA THR A 259 -21.62 -3.19 -9.60
C THR A 259 -22.11 -4.30 -8.67
N MET A 260 -21.19 -4.91 -7.93
CA MET A 260 -21.52 -5.88 -6.89
C MET A 260 -21.18 -5.30 -5.52
N VAL A 261 -22.10 -5.37 -4.60
CA VAL A 261 -21.94 -4.97 -3.21
C VAL A 261 -21.86 -6.24 -2.36
N LEU A 262 -20.88 -6.28 -1.47
CA LEU A 262 -20.79 -7.30 -0.45
C LEU A 262 -21.43 -6.76 0.83
N SER A 263 -22.29 -7.54 1.45
CA SER A 263 -22.94 -7.19 2.72
C SER A 263 -22.78 -8.32 3.72
N TYR A 264 -22.49 -7.97 4.95
CA TYR A 264 -22.50 -8.89 6.09
C TYR A 264 -23.19 -8.23 7.26
N GLU A 265 -24.26 -8.88 7.77
CA GLU A 265 -25.11 -8.35 8.85
C GLU A 265 -25.61 -6.92 8.61
N GLY A 266 -25.88 -6.59 7.34
CA GLY A 266 -26.37 -5.27 6.94
C GLY A 266 -25.31 -4.19 6.78
N THR A 267 -24.03 -4.52 6.98
CA THR A 267 -22.91 -3.64 6.69
C THR A 267 -22.36 -3.95 5.30
N GLU A 268 -22.28 -2.92 4.44
CA GLU A 268 -21.68 -3.02 3.10
C GLU A 268 -20.13 -2.89 3.17
N TYR A 269 -19.45 -3.72 2.36
CA TYR A 269 -18.00 -3.80 2.28
C TYR A 269 -17.48 -3.59 0.87
#